data_ae563762bf0e51c79300f78d74046d39
#
_entry.id   ae563762bf0e51c79300f78d74046d39
#
_cell.length_a   1.000
_cell.length_b   1.000
_cell.length_c   1.000
_cell.angle_alpha   90.00
_cell.angle_beta   90.00
_cell.angle_gamma   90.00
#
_symmetry.space_group_name_H-M   'P 1'
#
loop_
_entity.id
_entity.type
_entity.pdbx_description
1 polymer ?
#
loop_
_entity_poly.entity_id
_entity_poly.type
_entity_poly.pdbx_seq_one_letter_code
_entity_poly.pdbx_strand_id
1 'polypeptide(L)'
;ANAPESIHLCDFPVVNKDHIDKKLEEDMEDVLDAVVMGRACRNEAAIKNRQPISRMYIKSDFTLSEFYQEIIEDELNVKEVVFTDDVRDFTSYTFKPQLRTVGPKYGKQLGGIQKHLAALDGNAAMDELNADGALKFDVDGVAVELTKDGLLIDMAQKEGYVSQEDNRMTVVLDTNLTPELVEEGFVYEIISKIQTMRKELSLIHI
;
A
#
# COMPACT_ATOMS: atom_id res chain seq x y z
N ALA A 1 -32.84 -34.37 22.99
CA ALA A 1 -32.57 -34.19 21.55
C ALA A 1 -31.67 -35.33 21.13
N ASN A 2 -32.14 -36.19 20.21
CA ASN A 2 -31.33 -37.28 19.66
C ASN A 2 -30.34 -36.67 18.68
N ALA A 3 -29.14 -36.42 19.14
CA ALA A 3 -28.05 -36.06 18.25
C ALA A 3 -27.64 -37.29 17.44
N PRO A 4 -27.38 -37.17 16.12
CA PRO A 4 -26.85 -38.25 15.30
C PRO A 4 -25.53 -38.78 15.87
N GLU A 5 -25.30 -40.06 15.70
CA GLU A 5 -24.10 -40.74 16.21
C GLU A 5 -22.81 -40.26 15.51
N SER A 6 -22.95 -39.67 14.33
CA SER A 6 -21.84 -39.08 13.56
C SER A 6 -22.33 -37.88 12.75
N ILE A 7 -21.47 -36.89 12.55
CA ILE A 7 -21.71 -35.77 11.65
C ILE A 7 -21.99 -36.22 10.21
N HIS A 8 -21.46 -37.37 9.81
CA HIS A 8 -21.72 -37.96 8.46
C HIS A 8 -23.15 -38.47 8.27
N LEU A 9 -23.91 -38.60 9.37
CA LEU A 9 -25.32 -38.99 9.35
C LEU A 9 -26.24 -37.76 9.47
N CYS A 10 -25.70 -36.55 9.52
CA CYS A 10 -26.45 -35.30 9.53
C CYS A 10 -26.77 -34.87 8.08
N ASP A 11 -27.89 -34.20 7.91
CA ASP A 11 -28.16 -33.47 6.68
C ASP A 11 -27.19 -32.32 6.52
N PHE A 12 -26.89 -31.97 5.27
CA PHE A 12 -26.06 -30.82 4.97
C PHE A 12 -26.73 -29.51 5.48
N PRO A 13 -26.01 -28.58 6.11
CA PRO A 13 -26.61 -27.37 6.64
C PRO A 13 -27.32 -26.56 5.56
N VAL A 14 -28.50 -26.06 5.88
CA VAL A 14 -29.26 -25.16 5.00
C VAL A 14 -28.84 -23.73 5.28
N VAL A 15 -28.61 -22.94 4.23
CA VAL A 15 -28.27 -21.53 4.35
C VAL A 15 -29.38 -20.76 5.04
N ASN A 16 -29.06 -20.10 6.15
CA ASN A 16 -29.95 -19.12 6.78
C ASN A 16 -29.67 -17.73 6.21
N LYS A 17 -30.56 -17.27 5.32
CA LYS A 17 -30.41 -15.98 4.64
C LYS A 17 -30.47 -14.77 5.58
N ASP A 18 -31.10 -14.92 6.73
CA ASP A 18 -31.21 -13.85 7.74
C ASP A 18 -29.89 -13.56 8.46
N HIS A 19 -28.91 -14.47 8.32
CA HIS A 19 -27.56 -14.29 8.87
C HIS A 19 -26.56 -13.70 7.84
N ILE A 20 -27.00 -13.46 6.61
CA ILE A 20 -26.14 -12.87 5.57
C ILE A 20 -26.18 -11.35 5.72
N ASP A 21 -25.09 -10.76 6.14
CA ASP A 21 -24.90 -9.32 6.17
C ASP A 21 -23.92 -8.93 5.07
N LYS A 22 -24.46 -8.41 3.97
CA LYS A 22 -23.64 -8.06 2.80
C LYS A 22 -22.69 -6.90 3.06
N LYS A 23 -23.09 -5.96 3.92
CA LYS A 23 -22.21 -4.84 4.26
C LYS A 23 -20.99 -5.31 5.05
N LEU A 24 -21.20 -6.23 5.99
CA LEU A 24 -20.12 -6.86 6.73
C LEU A 24 -19.21 -7.67 5.81
N GLU A 25 -19.76 -8.40 4.83
CA GLU A 25 -18.99 -9.15 3.85
C GLU A 25 -18.12 -8.22 3.00
N GLU A 26 -18.69 -7.10 2.50
CA GLU A 26 -17.98 -6.10 1.71
C GLU A 26 -16.87 -5.42 2.53
N ASP A 27 -17.16 -4.99 3.77
CA ASP A 27 -16.16 -4.37 4.65
C ASP A 27 -15.01 -5.33 4.96
N MET A 28 -15.30 -6.63 5.18
CA MET A 28 -14.27 -7.64 5.40
C MET A 28 -13.45 -7.94 4.16
N GLU A 29 -14.04 -7.85 2.97
CA GLU A 29 -13.30 -7.96 1.71
C GLU A 29 -12.30 -6.80 1.56
N ASP A 30 -12.73 -5.56 1.86
CA ASP A 30 -11.87 -4.38 1.88
C ASP A 30 -10.73 -4.51 2.91
N VAL A 31 -11.00 -5.08 4.10
CA VAL A 31 -9.98 -5.41 5.11
C VAL A 31 -8.96 -6.41 4.55
N LEU A 32 -9.43 -7.48 3.91
CA LEU A 32 -8.54 -8.51 3.35
C LEU A 32 -7.63 -7.92 2.27
N ASP A 33 -8.17 -7.09 1.38
CA ASP A 33 -7.41 -6.44 0.33
C ASP A 33 -6.35 -5.50 0.94
N ALA A 34 -6.72 -4.69 1.93
CA ALA A 34 -5.78 -3.82 2.65
C ALA A 34 -4.65 -4.61 3.34
N VAL A 35 -4.99 -5.76 3.96
CA VAL A 35 -4.00 -6.64 4.60
C VAL A 35 -3.07 -7.28 3.58
N VAL A 36 -3.58 -7.73 2.43
CA VAL A 36 -2.76 -8.30 1.36
C VAL A 36 -1.77 -7.28 0.82
N MET A 37 -2.22 -6.04 0.57
CA MET A 37 -1.37 -4.95 0.10
C MET A 37 -0.35 -4.52 1.16
N GLY A 38 -0.76 -4.44 2.43
CA GLY A 38 0.13 -4.15 3.54
C GLY A 38 1.23 -5.20 3.72
N ARG A 39 0.92 -6.49 3.52
CA ARG A 39 1.92 -7.57 3.51
C ARG A 39 2.87 -7.45 2.31
N ALA A 40 2.36 -7.04 1.14
CA ALA A 40 3.21 -6.76 -0.02
C ALA A 40 4.20 -5.62 0.26
N CYS A 41 3.74 -4.51 0.87
CA CYS A 41 4.60 -3.42 1.32
C CYS A 41 5.68 -3.89 2.31
N ARG A 42 5.31 -4.73 3.30
CA ARG A 42 6.28 -5.30 4.24
C ARG A 42 7.34 -6.16 3.56
N ASN A 43 6.94 -6.98 2.60
CA ASN A 43 7.85 -7.84 1.85
C ASN A 43 8.82 -7.01 1.00
N GLU A 44 8.34 -5.96 0.35
CA GLU A 44 9.16 -5.03 -0.44
C GLU A 44 10.16 -4.28 0.45
N ALA A 45 9.73 -3.82 1.63
CA ALA A 45 10.59 -3.18 2.63
C ALA A 45 11.52 -4.17 3.36
N ALA A 46 11.38 -5.49 3.14
CA ALA A 46 12.08 -6.55 3.87
C ALA A 46 11.89 -6.49 5.40
N ILE A 47 10.73 -5.99 5.86
CA ILE A 47 10.35 -5.89 7.29
C ILE A 47 9.56 -7.13 7.71
N LYS A 48 10.05 -7.84 8.72
CA LYS A 48 9.39 -9.03 9.25
C LYS A 48 8.04 -8.67 9.91
N ASN A 49 7.06 -9.59 9.86
CA ASN A 49 5.75 -9.36 10.47
C ASN A 49 5.78 -9.09 11.99
N ARG A 50 6.79 -9.62 12.71
CA ARG A 50 6.95 -9.38 14.15
C ARG A 50 7.54 -8.01 14.48
N GLN A 51 8.09 -7.31 13.50
CA GLN A 51 8.56 -5.94 13.68
C GLN A 51 7.36 -5.01 13.63
N PRO A 52 6.99 -4.34 14.74
CA PRO A 52 5.94 -3.34 14.71
C PRO A 52 6.32 -2.17 13.80
N ILE A 53 5.32 -1.60 13.15
CA ILE A 53 5.45 -0.41 12.30
C ILE A 53 4.58 0.69 12.92
N SER A 54 5.00 1.94 12.78
CA SER A 54 4.30 3.07 13.37
C SER A 54 2.94 3.29 12.74
N ARG A 55 2.89 3.44 11.41
CA ARG A 55 1.68 3.82 10.68
C ARG A 55 1.56 3.15 9.33
N MET A 56 0.31 2.96 8.96
CA MET A 56 -0.13 2.60 7.62
C MET A 56 -1.17 3.62 7.17
N TYR A 57 -1.01 4.14 5.97
CA TYR A 57 -1.95 5.08 5.37
C TYR A 57 -2.71 4.37 4.27
N ILE A 58 -4.02 4.57 4.24
CA ILE A 58 -4.92 4.01 3.22
C ILE A 58 -5.63 5.18 2.53
N LYS A 59 -5.45 5.29 1.23
CA LYS A 59 -6.26 6.14 0.38
C LYS A 59 -7.25 5.26 -0.37
N SER A 60 -8.54 5.51 -0.21
CA SER A 60 -9.62 4.78 -0.87
C SER A 60 -10.84 5.68 -1.03
N ASP A 61 -11.80 5.25 -1.80
CA ASP A 61 -13.12 5.86 -1.94
C ASP A 61 -14.12 5.43 -0.84
N PHE A 62 -13.67 4.58 0.07
CA PHE A 62 -14.40 4.11 1.24
C PHE A 62 -13.61 4.36 2.52
N THR A 63 -14.29 4.26 3.66
CA THR A 63 -13.68 4.29 4.99
C THR A 63 -14.21 3.12 5.81
N LEU A 64 -13.34 2.51 6.60
CA LEU A 64 -13.67 1.43 7.52
C LEU A 64 -13.86 1.97 8.94
N SER A 65 -14.79 1.39 9.70
CA SER A 65 -14.94 1.72 11.12
C SER A 65 -13.72 1.29 11.93
N GLU A 66 -13.56 1.87 13.13
CA GLU A 66 -12.47 1.58 14.06
C GLU A 66 -12.28 0.07 14.29
N PHE A 67 -13.37 -0.68 14.41
CA PHE A 67 -13.35 -2.14 14.55
C PHE A 67 -12.58 -2.84 13.43
N TYR A 68 -12.78 -2.42 12.18
CA TYR A 68 -12.06 -3.01 11.04
C TYR A 68 -10.62 -2.52 10.93
N GLN A 69 -10.36 -1.27 11.36
CA GLN A 69 -9.01 -0.73 11.44
C GLN A 69 -8.16 -1.52 12.45
N GLU A 70 -8.70 -1.83 13.63
CA GLU A 70 -8.05 -2.67 14.63
C GLU A 70 -7.68 -4.06 14.09
N ILE A 71 -8.52 -4.66 13.23
CA ILE A 71 -8.21 -5.94 12.58
C ILE A 71 -6.99 -5.80 11.67
N ILE A 72 -6.92 -4.72 10.88
CA ILE A 72 -5.78 -4.44 9.99
C ILE A 72 -4.51 -4.20 10.81
N GLU A 73 -4.61 -3.43 11.90
CA GLU A 73 -3.51 -3.13 12.82
C GLU A 73 -2.92 -4.41 13.43
N ASP A 74 -3.77 -5.28 13.93
CA ASP A 74 -3.38 -6.57 14.52
C ASP A 74 -2.74 -7.51 13.48
N GLU A 75 -3.36 -7.67 12.32
CA GLU A 75 -2.89 -8.55 11.26
C GLU A 75 -1.55 -8.12 10.65
N LEU A 76 -1.34 -6.82 10.58
CA LEU A 76 -0.13 -6.23 10.02
C LEU A 76 0.89 -5.80 11.08
N ASN A 77 0.57 -5.90 12.38
CA ASN A 77 1.40 -5.39 13.47
C ASN A 77 1.80 -3.92 13.23
N VAL A 78 0.80 -3.09 12.98
CA VAL A 78 0.91 -1.64 12.79
C VAL A 78 0.24 -0.96 13.97
N LYS A 79 0.79 0.14 14.45
CA LYS A 79 0.26 0.86 15.64
C LYS A 79 -0.96 1.71 15.32
N GLU A 80 -1.06 2.19 14.10
CA GLU A 80 -2.13 3.09 13.68
C GLU A 80 -2.41 2.95 12.18
N VAL A 81 -3.67 2.75 11.82
CA VAL A 81 -4.15 2.83 10.44
C VAL A 81 -4.83 4.17 10.23
N VAL A 82 -4.40 4.92 9.22
CA VAL A 82 -4.90 6.27 8.92
C VAL A 82 -5.50 6.30 7.53
N PHE A 83 -6.80 6.59 7.43
CA PHE A 83 -7.43 6.89 6.14
C PHE A 83 -7.12 8.33 5.73
N THR A 84 -6.68 8.51 4.49
CA THR A 84 -6.30 9.82 3.93
C THR A 84 -6.81 9.98 2.51
N ASP A 85 -7.18 11.19 2.15
CA ASP A 85 -7.58 11.51 0.77
C ASP A 85 -6.35 11.76 -0.12
N ASP A 86 -5.18 11.95 0.47
CA ASP A 86 -3.97 12.32 -0.25
C ASP A 86 -2.75 11.53 0.21
N VAL A 87 -2.07 10.90 -0.73
CA VAL A 87 -0.81 10.16 -0.51
C VAL A 87 0.41 10.90 -1.07
N ARG A 88 0.26 12.14 -1.53
CA ARG A 88 1.34 12.96 -2.13
C ARG A 88 2.48 13.23 -1.17
N ASP A 89 2.22 13.20 0.14
CA ASP A 89 3.27 13.37 1.14
C ASP A 89 4.24 12.19 1.19
N PHE A 90 3.82 11.02 0.70
CA PHE A 90 4.57 9.77 0.76
C PHE A 90 5.09 9.31 -0.59
N THR A 91 4.62 9.91 -1.67
CA THR A 91 4.98 9.57 -3.05
C THR A 91 5.49 10.80 -3.78
N SER A 92 6.34 10.58 -4.76
CA SER A 92 6.75 11.59 -5.71
C SER A 92 6.61 11.05 -7.13
N TYR A 93 6.19 11.89 -8.07
CA TYR A 93 6.16 11.49 -9.46
C TYR A 93 7.50 11.83 -10.12
N THR A 94 7.98 10.93 -10.97
CA THR A 94 9.12 11.18 -11.84
C THR A 94 8.66 11.11 -13.30
N PHE A 95 9.13 12.06 -14.08
CA PHE A 95 8.74 12.18 -15.46
C PHE A 95 9.92 11.88 -16.38
N LYS A 96 9.68 11.06 -17.40
CA LYS A 96 10.63 10.79 -18.47
C LYS A 96 9.95 11.07 -19.83
N PRO A 97 10.66 11.63 -20.82
CA PRO A 97 10.06 11.82 -22.12
C PRO A 97 9.82 10.47 -22.80
N GLN A 98 8.61 10.28 -23.34
CA GLN A 98 8.30 9.14 -24.20
C GLN A 98 8.98 9.33 -25.56
N LEU A 99 10.11 8.69 -25.78
CA LEU A 99 10.98 8.89 -26.95
C LEU A 99 10.24 8.67 -28.27
N ARG A 100 9.28 7.76 -28.29
CA ARG A 100 8.49 7.44 -29.48
C ARG A 100 7.61 8.60 -29.94
N THR A 101 7.10 9.38 -29.00
CA THR A 101 6.17 10.50 -29.24
C THR A 101 6.91 11.82 -29.33
N VAL A 102 7.88 12.05 -28.44
CA VAL A 102 8.62 13.31 -28.29
C VAL A 102 9.79 13.40 -29.29
N GLY A 103 10.41 12.26 -29.63
CA GLY A 103 11.57 12.20 -30.55
C GLY A 103 11.32 12.84 -31.91
N PRO A 104 10.23 12.55 -32.62
CA PRO A 104 9.94 13.17 -33.93
C PRO A 104 9.73 14.68 -33.87
N LYS A 105 9.22 15.21 -32.74
CA LYS A 105 8.89 16.64 -32.55
C LYS A 105 10.08 17.46 -32.03
N TYR A 106 10.82 16.90 -31.04
CA TYR A 106 11.82 17.63 -30.25
C TYR A 106 13.16 16.92 -30.16
N GLY A 107 13.55 16.17 -31.20
CA GLY A 107 14.74 15.30 -31.16
C GLY A 107 16.04 16.00 -30.76
N LYS A 108 16.24 17.28 -31.15
CA LYS A 108 17.44 18.07 -30.79
C LYS A 108 17.42 18.55 -29.33
N GLN A 109 16.22 18.72 -28.76
CA GLN A 109 16.02 19.22 -27.39
C GLN A 109 15.82 18.11 -26.36
N LEU A 110 15.83 16.83 -26.77
CA LEU A 110 15.59 15.67 -25.88
C LEU A 110 16.43 15.69 -24.61
N GLY A 111 17.72 16.02 -24.73
CA GLY A 111 18.61 16.10 -23.57
C GLY A 111 18.24 17.23 -22.61
N GLY A 112 17.81 18.37 -23.10
CA GLY A 112 17.29 19.51 -22.31
C GLY A 112 15.97 19.17 -21.65
N ILE A 113 15.04 18.57 -22.40
CA ILE A 113 13.73 18.10 -21.88
C ILE A 113 13.95 17.09 -20.75
N GLN A 114 14.83 16.12 -20.91
CA GLN A 114 15.11 15.12 -19.90
C GLN A 114 15.70 15.73 -18.61
N LYS A 115 16.61 16.70 -18.75
CA LYS A 115 17.17 17.43 -17.60
C LYS A 115 16.11 18.27 -16.89
N HIS A 116 15.25 18.94 -17.65
CA HIS A 116 14.19 19.76 -17.10
C HIS A 116 13.19 18.90 -16.33
N LEU A 117 12.70 17.80 -16.92
CA LEU A 117 11.77 16.87 -16.27
C LEU A 117 12.36 16.23 -15.00
N ALA A 118 13.67 15.94 -14.96
CA ALA A 118 14.35 15.40 -13.80
C ALA A 118 14.54 16.42 -12.65
N ALA A 119 14.46 17.72 -12.96
CA ALA A 119 14.61 18.80 -11.99
C ALA A 119 13.27 19.33 -11.47
N LEU A 120 12.14 18.93 -12.06
CA LEU A 120 10.80 19.34 -11.62
C LEU A 120 10.44 18.70 -10.26
N ASP A 121 9.65 19.45 -9.47
CA ASP A 121 8.88 18.84 -8.40
C ASP A 121 7.79 17.97 -9.02
N GLY A 122 7.92 16.64 -8.82
CA GLY A 122 7.04 15.67 -9.46
C GLY A 122 5.58 15.84 -9.09
N ASN A 123 5.27 16.21 -7.85
CA ASN A 123 3.90 16.39 -7.39
C ASN A 123 3.28 17.66 -8.00
N ALA A 124 4.01 18.78 -8.00
CA ALA A 124 3.56 20.03 -8.63
C ALA A 124 3.35 19.87 -10.15
N ALA A 125 4.28 19.17 -10.82
CA ALA A 125 4.17 18.88 -12.25
C ALA A 125 2.98 17.96 -12.57
N MET A 126 2.65 17.02 -11.68
CA MET A 126 1.47 16.16 -11.85
C MET A 126 0.17 16.95 -11.68
N ASP A 127 0.12 17.89 -10.75
CA ASP A 127 -1.03 18.78 -10.56
C ASP A 127 -1.23 19.69 -11.79
N GLU A 128 -0.16 20.27 -12.34
CA GLU A 128 -0.21 21.06 -13.58
C GLU A 128 -0.71 20.21 -14.77
N LEU A 129 -0.17 19.00 -14.91
CA LEU A 129 -0.57 18.07 -15.97
C LEU A 129 -2.05 17.65 -15.86
N ASN A 130 -2.57 17.54 -14.64
CA ASN A 130 -3.99 17.22 -14.41
C ASN A 130 -4.91 18.44 -14.66
N ALA A 131 -4.46 19.65 -14.33
CA ALA A 131 -5.21 20.89 -14.50
C ALA A 131 -5.22 21.36 -15.95
N ASP A 132 -4.06 21.41 -16.60
CA ASP A 132 -3.86 22.00 -17.93
C ASP A 132 -3.80 20.97 -19.06
N GLY A 133 -3.72 19.68 -18.73
CA GLY A 133 -3.60 18.58 -19.70
C GLY A 133 -2.23 18.43 -20.35
N ALA A 134 -1.31 19.37 -20.12
CA ALA A 134 0.04 19.36 -20.65
C ALA A 134 1.01 20.16 -19.78
N LEU A 135 2.27 19.70 -19.71
CA LEU A 135 3.37 20.46 -19.13
C LEU A 135 3.95 21.41 -20.19
N LYS A 136 4.09 22.70 -19.86
CA LYS A 136 4.59 23.74 -20.75
C LYS A 136 5.85 24.38 -20.19
N PHE A 137 6.94 24.27 -20.92
CA PHE A 137 8.22 24.85 -20.52
C PHE A 137 9.09 25.18 -21.75
N ASP A 138 10.13 25.96 -21.53
CA ASP A 138 11.07 26.34 -22.58
C ASP A 138 12.39 25.58 -22.43
N VAL A 139 12.90 25.07 -23.54
CA VAL A 139 14.21 24.42 -23.60
C VAL A 139 14.99 25.01 -24.76
N ASP A 140 16.10 25.68 -24.47
CA ASP A 140 16.99 26.29 -25.44
C ASP A 140 16.25 27.29 -26.40
N GLY A 141 15.25 28.04 -25.87
CA GLY A 141 14.47 29.00 -26.65
C GLY A 141 13.37 28.35 -27.51
N VAL A 142 13.06 27.08 -27.28
CA VAL A 142 11.97 26.37 -27.95
C VAL A 142 10.91 26.03 -26.90
N ALA A 143 9.67 26.52 -27.16
CA ALA A 143 8.53 26.15 -26.31
C ALA A 143 8.19 24.68 -26.52
N VAL A 144 8.21 23.92 -25.45
CA VAL A 144 7.89 22.50 -25.40
C VAL A 144 6.57 22.31 -24.66
N GLU A 145 5.67 21.56 -25.28
CA GLU A 145 4.40 21.17 -24.69
C GLU A 145 4.29 19.64 -24.70
N LEU A 146 4.22 19.04 -23.52
CA LEU A 146 4.15 17.59 -23.34
C LEU A 146 2.83 17.21 -22.68
N THR A 147 2.01 16.47 -23.40
CA THR A 147 0.80 15.83 -22.87
C THR A 147 1.12 14.50 -22.19
N LYS A 148 0.14 13.91 -21.49
CA LYS A 148 0.30 12.57 -20.84
C LYS A 148 0.87 11.51 -21.79
N ASP A 149 0.49 11.52 -23.07
CA ASP A 149 0.98 10.57 -24.07
C ASP A 149 2.46 10.79 -24.44
N GLY A 150 2.98 11.98 -24.19
CA GLY A 150 4.40 12.32 -24.41
C GLY A 150 5.31 12.04 -23.22
N LEU A 151 4.75 11.58 -22.11
CA LEU A 151 5.43 11.38 -20.84
C LEU A 151 5.32 9.91 -20.38
N LEU A 152 6.41 9.39 -19.90
CA LEU A 152 6.43 8.21 -19.02
C LEU A 152 6.39 8.73 -17.59
N ILE A 153 5.32 8.42 -16.88
CA ILE A 153 5.09 8.86 -15.51
C ILE A 153 5.34 7.65 -14.62
N ASP A 154 6.42 7.71 -13.83
CA ASP A 154 6.74 6.71 -12.82
C ASP A 154 6.41 7.31 -11.45
N MET A 155 5.66 6.61 -10.61
CA MET A 155 5.47 6.96 -9.22
C MET A 155 6.66 6.43 -8.44
N ALA A 156 7.44 7.33 -7.82
CA ALA A 156 8.53 6.99 -6.93
C ALA A 156 8.07 7.19 -5.48
N GLN A 157 8.47 6.29 -4.63
CA GLN A 157 8.23 6.37 -3.20
C GLN A 157 9.28 7.30 -2.56
N LYS A 158 8.87 8.11 -1.60
CA LYS A 158 9.82 8.85 -0.76
C LYS A 158 10.57 7.89 0.15
N GLU A 159 11.82 8.21 0.46
CA GLU A 159 12.61 7.44 1.40
C GLU A 159 11.88 7.28 2.74
N GLY A 160 11.83 6.06 3.25
CA GLY A 160 11.10 5.73 4.48
C GLY A 160 9.63 5.36 4.28
N TYR A 161 9.16 5.26 3.04
CA TYR A 161 7.80 4.82 2.73
C TYR A 161 7.79 3.78 1.62
N VAL A 162 6.88 2.83 1.71
CA VAL A 162 6.63 1.83 0.67
C VAL A 162 5.14 1.82 0.38
N SER A 163 4.76 1.84 -0.89
CA SER A 163 3.36 1.85 -1.29
C SER A 163 3.02 0.75 -2.27
N GLN A 164 1.77 0.29 -2.17
CA GLN A 164 1.13 -0.59 -3.14
C GLN A 164 -0.19 0.05 -3.57
N GLU A 165 -0.55 -0.09 -4.82
CA GLU A 165 -1.75 0.51 -5.39
C GLU A 165 -2.50 -0.52 -6.23
N ASP A 166 -3.81 -0.50 -6.13
CA ASP A 166 -4.73 -1.16 -7.03
C ASP A 166 -5.81 -0.19 -7.54
N ASN A 167 -6.88 -0.71 -8.17
CA ASN A 167 -7.93 0.13 -8.75
C ASN A 167 -8.84 0.81 -7.71
N ARG A 168 -8.83 0.36 -6.44
CA ARG A 168 -9.77 0.79 -5.39
C ARG A 168 -9.08 1.51 -4.24
N MET A 169 -7.83 1.15 -3.95
CA MET A 169 -7.11 1.73 -2.83
C MET A 169 -5.61 1.85 -3.10
N THR A 170 -4.98 2.75 -2.39
CA THR A 170 -3.52 2.86 -2.27
C THR A 170 -3.14 2.70 -0.81
N VAL A 171 -2.25 1.79 -0.54
CA VAL A 171 -1.69 1.53 0.79
C VAL A 171 -0.27 2.05 0.85
N VAL A 172 0.04 2.84 1.86
CA VAL A 172 1.39 3.34 2.13
C VAL A 172 1.81 2.93 3.53
N LEU A 173 2.98 2.30 3.64
CA LEU A 173 3.55 1.86 4.89
C LEU A 173 4.71 2.77 5.29
N ASP A 174 4.69 3.30 6.52
CA ASP A 174 5.81 4.03 7.11
C ASP A 174 6.87 3.02 7.58
N THR A 175 7.99 2.97 6.89
CA THR A 175 9.09 2.03 7.17
C THR A 175 10.16 2.62 8.07
N ASN A 176 9.95 3.84 8.60
CA ASN A 176 10.85 4.47 9.55
C ASN A 176 10.67 3.83 10.93
N LEU A 177 11.63 3.01 11.33
CA LEU A 177 11.61 2.33 12.61
C LEU A 177 12.26 3.18 13.70
N THR A 178 11.50 3.52 14.74
CA THR A 178 12.07 4.15 15.94
C THR A 178 12.81 3.11 16.79
N PRO A 179 13.76 3.54 17.67
CA PRO A 179 14.44 2.61 18.57
C PRO A 179 13.47 1.78 19.42
N GLU A 180 12.37 2.38 19.87
CA GLU A 180 11.33 1.72 20.68
C GLU A 180 10.63 0.61 19.88
N LEU A 181 10.29 0.84 18.61
CA LEU A 181 9.69 -0.16 17.74
C LEU A 181 10.65 -1.31 17.45
N VAL A 182 11.93 -1.02 17.31
CA VAL A 182 12.97 -2.05 17.13
C VAL A 182 13.09 -2.91 18.38
N GLU A 183 13.12 -2.31 19.58
CA GLU A 183 13.14 -3.04 20.86
C GLU A 183 11.91 -3.91 21.03
N GLU A 184 10.72 -3.39 20.71
CA GLU A 184 9.48 -4.16 20.77
C GLU A 184 9.51 -5.34 19.79
N GLY A 185 9.96 -5.14 18.57
CA GLY A 185 10.14 -6.19 17.57
C GLY A 185 11.09 -7.28 18.05
N PHE A 186 12.15 -6.90 18.72
CA PHE A 186 13.08 -7.85 19.34
C PHE A 186 12.43 -8.67 20.46
N VAL A 187 11.61 -8.06 21.30
CA VAL A 187 10.82 -8.77 22.33
C VAL A 187 9.90 -9.81 21.69
N TYR A 188 9.18 -9.47 20.62
CA TYR A 188 8.32 -10.42 19.91
C TYR A 188 9.11 -11.59 19.29
N GLU A 189 10.31 -11.35 18.79
CA GLU A 189 11.20 -12.43 18.32
C GLU A 189 11.62 -13.35 19.45
N ILE A 190 11.97 -12.80 20.63
CA ILE A 190 12.31 -13.62 21.83
C ILE A 190 11.11 -14.46 22.26
N ILE A 191 9.92 -13.87 22.38
CA ILE A 191 8.69 -14.58 22.75
C ILE A 191 8.44 -15.73 21.78
N SER A 192 8.56 -15.47 20.49
CA SER A 192 8.38 -16.49 19.45
C SER A 192 9.38 -17.65 19.60
N LYS A 193 10.65 -17.35 19.88
CA LYS A 193 11.67 -18.37 20.11
C LYS A 193 11.36 -19.20 21.34
N ILE A 194 10.95 -18.56 22.44
CA ILE A 194 10.56 -19.26 23.68
C ILE A 194 9.35 -20.18 23.41
N GLN A 195 8.34 -19.72 22.68
CA GLN A 195 7.17 -20.53 22.34
C GLN A 195 7.54 -21.71 21.44
N THR A 196 8.46 -21.53 20.50
CA THR A 196 8.98 -22.62 19.67
C THR A 196 9.69 -23.66 20.52
N MET A 197 10.58 -23.22 21.42
CA MET A 197 11.30 -24.13 22.35
C MET A 197 10.33 -24.91 23.26
N ARG A 198 9.31 -24.23 23.81
CA ARG A 198 8.26 -24.91 24.61
C ARG A 198 7.53 -25.96 23.79
N LYS A 199 7.23 -25.68 22.54
CA LYS A 199 6.58 -26.62 21.63
C LYS A 199 7.47 -27.85 21.35
N GLU A 200 8.74 -27.63 21.06
CA GLU A 200 9.72 -28.71 20.82
C GLU A 200 9.93 -29.58 22.03
N LEU A 201 9.87 -29.02 23.24
CA LEU A 201 9.98 -29.74 24.51
C LEU A 201 8.64 -30.36 24.97
N SER A 202 7.59 -30.32 24.14
CA SER A 202 6.24 -30.82 24.49
C SER A 202 5.62 -30.16 25.74
N LEU A 203 6.04 -28.95 26.11
CA LEU A 203 5.55 -28.20 27.26
C LEU A 203 4.30 -27.34 26.95
N ILE A 204 3.54 -27.70 25.92
CA ILE A 204 2.38 -26.90 25.45
C ILE A 204 1.18 -27.09 26.41
N HIS A 205 1.12 -28.22 27.14
CA HIS A 205 -0.04 -28.58 27.96
C HIS A 205 0.21 -28.45 29.46
N ILE A 206 1.23 -27.70 29.87
CA ILE A 206 1.54 -27.46 31.28
C ILE A 206 1.14 -26.04 31.65
#